data_9f1a95bca27304adb1e77d53f56a57fb
#
_entry.id   9f1a95bca27304adb1e77d53f56a57fb
#
_cell.length_a   1.000
_cell.length_b   1.000
_cell.length_c   1.000
_cell.angle_alpha   90.00
_cell.angle_beta   90.00
_cell.angle_gamma   90.00
#
_symmetry.space_group_name_H-M   'P 1'
#
loop_
_entity.id
_entity.type
_entity.pdbx_description
1 polymer ?
#
loop_
_entity_poly.entity_id
_entity_poly.type
_entity_poly.pdbx_seq_one_letter_code
_entity_poly.pdbx_strand_id
1 'polypeptide(L)' 'MKKTASAVWQGGLKDGKGTLSTESGALKDNPYGFNTRFEGAPGTNPEELIGAAHAGCFSMALSMMLGEAGLTAERIET' A
#
# COMPACT_ATOMS: atom_id res chain seq x y z
N MET A 1 0.73 -12.89 14.49
CA MET A 1 1.44 -11.60 14.40
C MET A 1 0.42 -10.48 14.20
N LYS A 2 0.48 -9.44 15.00
CA LYS A 2 -0.44 -8.32 14.90
C LYS A 2 0.27 -7.11 14.30
N LYS A 3 -0.29 -6.56 13.25
CA LYS A 3 0.18 -5.34 12.61
C LYS A 3 -0.95 -4.34 12.56
N THR A 4 -0.64 -3.07 12.73
CA THR A 4 -1.65 -2.02 12.76
C THR A 4 -1.34 -0.93 11.73
N ALA A 5 -2.40 -0.33 11.24
CA ALA A 5 -2.35 0.85 10.40
C ALA A 5 -3.51 1.76 10.81
N SER A 6 -3.40 3.02 10.52
CA SER A 6 -4.40 3.99 10.93
C SER A 6 -4.56 5.09 9.89
N ALA A 7 -5.71 5.73 9.92
CA ALA A 7 -6.00 6.89 9.10
C ALA A 7 -6.70 7.93 9.95
N VAL A 8 -6.42 9.20 9.66
CA VAL A 8 -7.14 10.33 10.23
C VAL A 8 -7.73 11.11 9.07
N TRP A 9 -9.01 11.43 9.15
CA TRP A 9 -9.69 12.25 8.14
C TRP A 9 -10.38 13.41 8.82
N GLN A 10 -10.24 14.61 8.24
CA GLN A 10 -10.88 15.81 8.74
C GLN A 10 -11.55 16.56 7.60
N GLY A 11 -12.81 16.92 7.78
CA GLY A 11 -13.55 17.68 6.80
C GLY A 11 -14.42 16.86 5.88
N GLY A 12 -14.94 17.50 4.85
CA GLY A 12 -15.79 16.86 3.85
C GLY A 12 -14.99 16.04 2.85
N LEU A 13 -15.68 15.37 1.94
CA LEU A 13 -15.02 14.50 0.97
C LEU A 13 -14.06 15.26 0.06
N LYS A 14 -14.51 16.35 -0.53
CA LYS A 14 -13.69 17.08 -1.54
C LYS A 14 -12.71 18.06 -0.93
N ASP A 15 -13.07 18.69 0.17
CA ASP A 15 -12.27 19.74 0.80
C ASP A 15 -11.53 19.25 2.05
N GLY A 16 -11.77 18.01 2.47
CA GLY A 16 -11.12 17.44 3.64
C GLY A 16 -9.69 17.05 3.40
N LYS A 17 -9.04 16.65 4.49
CA LYS A 17 -7.64 16.21 4.48
C LYS A 17 -7.49 14.96 5.30
N GLY A 18 -6.66 14.04 4.82
CA GLY A 18 -6.38 12.81 5.52
C GLY A 18 -4.91 12.52 5.62
N THR A 19 -4.57 11.66 6.56
CA THR A 19 -3.23 11.12 6.71
C THR A 19 -3.31 9.62 6.97
N LEU A 20 -2.29 8.91 6.51
CA LEU A 20 -2.15 7.47 6.68
C LEU A 20 -0.87 7.15 7.42
N SER A 21 -0.92 6.18 8.32
CA SER A 21 0.24 5.75 9.08
C SER A 21 0.23 4.24 9.25
N THR A 22 1.42 3.65 9.31
CA THR A 22 1.59 2.24 9.59
C THR A 22 2.44 2.07 10.85
N GLU A 23 2.26 0.96 11.54
CA GLU A 23 3.02 0.66 12.76
C GLU A 23 4.52 0.67 12.51
N SER A 24 4.96 0.18 11.34
CA SER A 24 6.38 0.13 10.99
C SER A 24 7.00 1.51 10.71
N GLY A 25 6.17 2.52 10.49
CA GLY A 25 6.65 3.85 10.08
C GLY A 25 6.94 3.97 8.59
N ALA A 26 6.69 2.91 7.80
CA ALA A 26 6.83 2.99 6.33
C ALA A 26 5.92 4.07 5.76
N LEU A 27 4.74 4.23 6.33
CA LEU A 27 3.89 5.40 6.15
C LEU A 27 3.80 6.11 7.50
N LYS A 28 4.06 7.40 7.51
CA LYS A 28 3.98 8.20 8.73
C LYS A 28 3.34 9.53 8.40
N ASP A 29 2.08 9.69 8.82
CA ASP A 29 1.27 10.88 8.53
C ASP A 29 1.30 11.26 7.06
N ASN A 30 1.28 10.25 6.17
CA ASN A 30 1.30 10.49 4.74
C ASN A 30 -0.01 11.11 4.29
N PRO A 31 0.02 12.30 3.66
CA PRO A 31 -1.20 12.96 3.22
C PRO A 31 -1.89 12.19 2.09
N TYR A 32 -3.21 12.20 2.12
CA TYR A 32 -4.03 11.73 1.01
C TYR A 32 -5.34 12.51 1.02
N GLY A 33 -6.04 12.49 -0.10
CA GLY A 33 -7.29 13.20 -0.21
C GLY A 33 -8.01 12.91 -1.51
N PHE A 34 -9.10 13.62 -1.75
CA PHE A 34 -9.88 13.48 -2.98
C PHE A 34 -9.00 13.71 -4.22
N ASN A 35 -8.12 14.71 -4.17
CA ASN A 35 -7.26 15.05 -5.30
C ASN A 35 -6.22 13.98 -5.61
N THR A 36 -5.64 13.33 -4.62
CA THR A 36 -4.67 12.26 -4.84
C THR A 36 -5.35 10.96 -5.30
N ARG A 37 -6.61 10.79 -4.95
CA ARG A 37 -7.37 9.58 -5.28
C ARG A 37 -8.06 9.67 -6.65
N PHE A 38 -8.65 10.82 -6.96
CA PHE A 38 -9.53 10.96 -8.12
C PHE A 38 -9.06 11.98 -9.16
N GLU A 39 -8.14 12.88 -8.80
CA GLU A 39 -7.71 13.97 -9.68
C GLU A 39 -6.25 13.88 -10.12
N GLY A 40 -5.57 12.80 -9.77
CA GLY A 40 -4.20 12.55 -10.21
C GLY A 40 -3.14 13.45 -9.59
N ALA A 41 -3.45 14.13 -8.49
CA ALA A 41 -2.46 14.95 -7.80
C ALA A 41 -1.33 14.07 -7.23
N PRO A 42 -0.10 14.62 -7.11
CA PRO A 42 1.02 13.86 -6.54
C PRO A 42 0.73 13.41 -5.11
N GLY A 43 1.17 12.21 -4.78
CA GLY A 43 0.98 11.63 -3.46
C GLY A 43 0.39 10.23 -3.55
N THR A 44 0.20 9.59 -2.41
CA THR A 44 -0.36 8.26 -2.37
C THR A 44 -1.88 8.30 -2.24
N ASN A 45 -2.50 7.15 -2.48
CA ASN A 45 -3.93 6.96 -2.34
C ASN A 45 -4.21 5.50 -1.95
N PRO A 46 -5.42 5.19 -1.44
CA PRO A 46 -5.73 3.84 -1.00
C PRO A 46 -5.60 2.79 -2.10
N GLU A 47 -5.98 3.10 -3.33
CA GLU A 47 -5.91 2.17 -4.45
C GLU A 47 -4.47 1.77 -4.77
N GLU A 48 -3.57 2.74 -4.78
CA GLU A 48 -2.14 2.49 -5.00
C GLU A 48 -1.55 1.61 -3.90
N LEU A 49 -1.94 1.88 -2.65
CA LEU A 49 -1.46 1.10 -1.51
C LEU A 49 -1.98 -0.34 -1.52
N ILE A 50 -3.24 -0.54 -1.91
CA ILE A 50 -3.78 -1.88 -2.11
C ILE A 50 -3.00 -2.60 -3.20
N GLY A 51 -2.72 -1.92 -4.31
CA GLY A 51 -1.93 -2.48 -5.40
C GLY A 51 -0.53 -2.89 -4.95
N ALA A 52 0.16 -2.04 -4.20
CA ALA A 52 1.48 -2.33 -3.69
C ALA A 52 1.47 -3.54 -2.74
N ALA A 53 0.50 -3.59 -1.84
CA ALA A 53 0.34 -4.69 -0.91
C ALA A 53 0.09 -6.01 -1.65
N HIS A 54 -0.80 -5.99 -2.64
CA HIS A 54 -1.12 -7.18 -3.43
C HIS A 54 0.09 -7.65 -4.24
N ALA A 55 0.80 -6.73 -4.87
CA ALA A 55 2.00 -7.06 -5.65
C ALA A 55 3.07 -7.72 -4.77
N GLY A 56 3.28 -7.21 -3.57
CA GLY A 56 4.23 -7.78 -2.62
C GLY A 56 3.82 -9.19 -2.18
N CYS A 57 2.58 -9.36 -1.79
CA CYS A 57 2.06 -10.67 -1.37
C CYS A 57 2.12 -11.69 -2.50
N PHE A 58 1.70 -11.31 -3.70
CA PHE A 58 1.73 -12.20 -4.86
C PHE A 58 3.15 -12.67 -5.18
N SER A 59 4.11 -11.73 -5.19
CA SER A 59 5.51 -12.06 -5.49
C SER A 59 6.08 -13.05 -4.49
N MET A 60 5.81 -12.86 -3.20
CA MET A 60 6.28 -13.77 -2.16
C MET A 60 5.61 -15.14 -2.26
N ALA A 61 4.30 -15.17 -2.52
CA ALA A 61 3.57 -16.42 -2.67
C ALA A 61 4.09 -17.22 -3.87
N LEU A 62 4.36 -16.55 -4.98
CA LEU A 62 4.94 -17.20 -6.15
C LEU A 62 6.34 -17.74 -5.84
N SER A 63 7.17 -16.98 -5.14
CA SER A 63 8.49 -17.44 -4.71
C SER A 63 8.40 -18.69 -3.87
N MET A 64 7.45 -18.76 -2.94
CA MET A 64 7.23 -19.93 -2.09
C MET A 64 6.84 -21.15 -2.94
N MET A 65 5.91 -20.99 -3.87
CA MET A 65 5.46 -22.07 -4.72
C MET A 65 6.57 -22.58 -5.64
N LEU A 66 7.38 -21.68 -6.16
CA LEU A 66 8.56 -22.06 -6.96
C LEU A 66 9.55 -22.87 -6.11
N GLY A 67 9.76 -22.46 -4.85
CA GLY A 67 10.62 -23.17 -3.92
C GLY A 67 10.14 -24.58 -3.65
N GLU A 68 8.84 -24.78 -3.52
CA GLU A 68 8.23 -26.12 -3.36
C GLU A 68 8.48 -27.01 -4.57
N ALA A 69 8.59 -26.41 -5.75
CA ALA A 69 8.92 -27.12 -7.00
C ALA A 69 10.43 -27.27 -7.21
N GLY A 70 11.26 -26.85 -6.25
CA GLY A 70 12.71 -26.95 -6.34
C GLY A 70 13.34 -25.84 -7.19
N LEU A 71 12.63 -24.76 -7.43
CA LEU A 71 13.09 -23.65 -8.26
C LEU A 71 13.30 -22.39 -7.40
N THR A 72 14.24 -21.56 -7.81
CA THR A 72 14.50 -20.27 -7.17
C THR A 72 14.52 -19.19 -8.23
N ALA A 73 13.63 -18.22 -8.12
CA ALA A 73 13.62 -17.08 -9.03
C ALA A 73 14.74 -16.11 -8.64
N GLU A 74 15.44 -15.60 -9.63
CA GLU A 74 16.40 -14.53 -9.39
C GLU A 74 15.68 -13.19 -9.16
N ARG A 75 14.53 -13.00 -9.83
CA ARG A 75 13.79 -11.75 -9.77
C ARG A 75 12.33 -12.01 -10.14
N ILE A 76 11.43 -11.38 -9.42
CA ILE A 76 10.00 -11.39 -9.71
C ILE A 76 9.52 -9.95 -9.75
N GLU A 77 8.92 -9.56 -10.87
CA GLU A 77 8.27 -8.25 -11.01
C GLU A 77 6.77 -8.43 -11.16
N THR A 78 6.02 -7.73 -10.33
CA THR A 78 4.56 -7.83 -10.33
C THR A 78 3.92 -6.46 -10.38
#